data_fa60a5e4b2265f3865814f1ae255d014
#
_entry.id   fa60a5e4b2265f3865814f1ae255d014
#
_cell.length_a   1.000
_cell.length_b   1.000
_cell.length_c   1.000
_cell.angle_alpha   90.00
_cell.angle_beta   90.00
_cell.angle_gamma   90.00
#
_symmetry.space_group_name_H-M   'P 1'
#
loop_
_entity.id
_entity.type
_entity.pdbx_description
1 polymer ?
#
loop_
_entity_poly.entity_id
_entity_poly.type
_entity_poly.pdbx_seq_one_letter_code
_entity_poly.pdbx_strand_id
1 'polypeptide(L)'
;MTKKILIINGPNLNLLGEREESKYGKTTLEEVKKNCESHAKLIDVEIKFHQSNIEGEIVTMIQKSKGNFDGIIINAAGYTHTSVAILDALLAIKLPTIEIHITNIYNREEFRKNSLISKAANGIICGFGVKGYIMALDSMKEIIS
;
A
#
# COMPACT_ATOMS: atom_id res chain seq x y z
N MET A 1 -1.75 23.46 -5.42
CA MET A 1 -0.72 22.47 -5.80
C MET A 1 -1.30 21.06 -5.79
N THR A 2 -0.94 20.30 -6.79
CA THR A 2 -1.41 18.90 -6.89
C THR A 2 -0.78 18.06 -5.79
N LYS A 3 -1.61 17.29 -5.09
CA LYS A 3 -1.13 16.37 -4.06
C LYS A 3 -0.49 15.14 -4.67
N LYS A 4 0.51 14.60 -4.00
CA LYS A 4 1.28 13.44 -4.46
C LYS A 4 1.19 12.29 -3.47
N ILE A 5 0.85 11.11 -3.96
CA ILE A 5 0.68 9.91 -3.14
C ILE A 5 1.68 8.85 -3.60
N LEU A 6 2.41 8.30 -2.65
CA LEU A 6 3.33 7.20 -2.89
C LEU A 6 2.62 5.88 -2.58
N ILE A 7 2.57 4.98 -3.55
CA ILE A 7 2.00 3.64 -3.38
C ILE A 7 3.15 2.64 -3.37
N ILE A 8 3.27 1.89 -2.28
CA ILE A 8 4.33 0.91 -2.08
C ILE A 8 3.73 -0.48 -1.97
N ASN A 9 4.27 -1.41 -2.76
CA ASN A 9 3.86 -2.81 -2.76
C ASN A 9 5.03 -3.68 -2.33
N GLY A 10 4.78 -4.58 -1.40
CA GLY A 10 5.78 -5.45 -0.81
C GLY A 10 6.05 -6.74 -1.59
N PRO A 11 6.70 -7.72 -0.91
CA PRO A 11 7.21 -8.92 -1.56
C PRO A 11 6.09 -9.77 -2.16
N ASN A 12 6.42 -10.39 -3.28
CA ASN A 12 5.57 -11.32 -4.02
C ASN A 12 4.37 -10.66 -4.73
N LEU A 13 4.12 -9.37 -4.55
CA LEU A 13 3.04 -8.70 -5.26
C LEU A 13 3.32 -8.56 -6.75
N ASN A 14 4.59 -8.65 -7.15
CA ASN A 14 4.96 -8.73 -8.57
C ASN A 14 4.40 -9.99 -9.25
N LEU A 15 4.01 -11.01 -8.46
CA LEU A 15 3.43 -12.26 -8.96
C LEU A 15 1.89 -12.23 -8.97
N LEU A 16 1.29 -11.08 -8.67
CA LEU A 16 -0.15 -10.93 -8.65
C LEU A 16 -0.73 -11.31 -10.01
N GLY A 17 -1.83 -12.09 -10.00
CA GLY A 17 -2.42 -12.64 -11.22
C GLY A 17 -1.85 -14.00 -11.63
N GLU A 18 -0.72 -14.41 -11.05
CA GLU A 18 -0.01 -15.65 -11.39
C GLU A 18 -0.04 -16.68 -10.27
N ARG A 19 -0.36 -16.27 -9.03
CA ARG A 19 -0.37 -17.19 -7.89
C ARG A 19 -1.67 -17.08 -7.12
N GLU A 20 -2.11 -18.21 -6.55
CA GLU A 20 -3.27 -18.28 -5.65
C GLU A 20 -4.45 -17.41 -6.13
N GLU A 21 -4.87 -17.61 -7.40
CA GLU A 21 -5.94 -16.80 -7.99
C GLU A 21 -7.23 -16.78 -7.17
N SER A 22 -7.52 -17.86 -6.43
CA SER A 22 -8.70 -17.93 -5.56
C SER A 22 -8.64 -16.90 -4.42
N LYS A 23 -7.45 -16.50 -4.00
CA LYS A 23 -7.25 -15.50 -2.92
C LYS A 23 -7.01 -14.10 -3.46
N TYR A 24 -6.22 -13.97 -4.53
CA TYR A 24 -5.73 -12.68 -5.01
C TYR A 24 -6.35 -12.25 -6.32
N GLY A 25 -7.09 -13.14 -7.02
CA GLY A 25 -7.68 -12.84 -8.32
C GLY A 25 -6.67 -12.98 -9.46
N LYS A 26 -7.13 -12.63 -10.67
CA LYS A 26 -6.35 -12.75 -11.91
C LYS A 26 -5.71 -11.45 -12.36
N THR A 27 -6.08 -10.33 -11.75
CA THR A 27 -5.54 -9.02 -12.12
C THR A 27 -4.06 -8.94 -11.77
N THR A 28 -3.24 -8.53 -12.72
CA THR A 28 -1.81 -8.37 -12.50
C THR A 28 -1.49 -7.06 -11.78
N LEU A 29 -0.30 -6.97 -11.18
CA LEU A 29 0.11 -5.72 -10.53
C LEU A 29 0.23 -4.57 -11.54
N GLU A 30 0.67 -4.86 -12.77
CA GLU A 30 0.73 -3.83 -13.83
C GLU A 30 -0.65 -3.27 -14.14
N GLU A 31 -1.68 -4.12 -14.17
CA GLU A 31 -3.06 -3.66 -14.37
C GLU A 31 -3.54 -2.82 -13.19
N VAL A 32 -3.18 -3.19 -11.97
CA VAL A 32 -3.49 -2.39 -10.77
C VAL A 32 -2.85 -1.01 -10.88
N LYS A 33 -1.59 -0.97 -11.30
CA LYS A 33 -0.87 0.30 -11.49
C LYS A 33 -1.60 1.20 -12.49
N LYS A 34 -1.99 0.64 -13.64
CA LYS A 34 -2.72 1.41 -14.66
C LYS A 34 -4.05 1.91 -14.14
N ASN A 35 -4.78 1.08 -13.40
CA ASN A 35 -6.04 1.48 -12.79
C ASN A 35 -5.84 2.62 -11.80
N CYS A 36 -4.79 2.56 -10.99
CA CYS A 36 -4.46 3.61 -10.04
C CYS A 36 -4.09 4.91 -10.76
N GLU A 37 -3.29 4.82 -11.82
CA GLU A 37 -2.90 6.00 -12.60
C GLU A 37 -4.11 6.68 -13.24
N SER A 38 -5.03 5.89 -13.80
CA SER A 38 -6.26 6.43 -14.39
C SER A 38 -7.14 7.08 -13.34
N HIS A 39 -7.32 6.43 -12.20
CA HIS A 39 -8.14 6.96 -11.11
C HIS A 39 -7.53 8.24 -10.51
N ALA A 40 -6.21 8.27 -10.38
CA ALA A 40 -5.50 9.45 -9.88
C ALA A 40 -5.79 10.68 -10.73
N LYS A 41 -5.85 10.50 -12.05
CA LYS A 41 -6.22 11.60 -12.96
C LYS A 41 -7.63 12.08 -12.72
N LEU A 42 -8.57 11.15 -12.48
CA LEU A 42 -9.96 11.50 -12.23
C LEU A 42 -10.14 12.32 -10.95
N ILE A 43 -9.35 12.04 -9.92
CA ILE A 43 -9.45 12.73 -8.64
C ILE A 43 -8.38 13.81 -8.45
N ASP A 44 -7.62 14.10 -9.51
CA ASP A 44 -6.64 15.19 -9.56
C ASP A 44 -5.54 15.07 -8.51
N VAL A 45 -4.91 13.89 -8.45
CA VAL A 45 -3.70 13.63 -7.66
C VAL A 45 -2.63 13.02 -8.54
N GLU A 46 -1.37 13.15 -8.14
CA GLU A 46 -0.26 12.46 -8.77
C GLU A 46 0.12 11.26 -7.93
N ILE A 47 0.53 10.19 -8.57
CA ILE A 47 1.00 8.99 -7.85
C ILE A 47 2.34 8.51 -8.39
N LYS A 48 3.09 7.84 -7.51
CA LYS A 48 4.17 6.95 -7.88
C LYS A 48 3.82 5.57 -7.32
N PHE A 49 4.00 4.56 -8.14
CA PHE A 49 3.60 3.19 -7.83
C PHE A 49 4.83 2.30 -7.90
N HIS A 50 5.25 1.76 -6.77
CA HIS A 50 6.45 0.94 -6.65
C HIS A 50 6.16 -0.43 -6.07
N GLN A 51 7.04 -1.38 -6.37
CA GLN A 51 7.00 -2.72 -5.79
C GLN A 51 8.45 -3.15 -5.52
N SER A 52 8.68 -3.79 -4.38
CA SER A 52 9.97 -4.39 -4.08
C SER A 52 9.81 -5.59 -3.16
N ASN A 53 10.63 -6.60 -3.39
CA ASN A 53 10.77 -7.74 -2.49
C ASN A 53 11.77 -7.47 -1.36
N ILE A 54 12.51 -6.37 -1.46
CA ILE A 54 13.64 -6.09 -0.57
C ILE A 54 13.20 -5.11 0.51
N GLU A 55 13.21 -5.56 1.76
CA GLU A 55 12.76 -4.76 2.90
C GLU A 55 13.49 -3.43 2.99
N GLY A 56 14.81 -3.43 2.81
CA GLY A 56 15.61 -2.21 2.88
C GLY A 56 15.28 -1.20 1.81
N GLU A 57 14.88 -1.66 0.61
CA GLU A 57 14.42 -0.76 -0.45
C GLU A 57 13.13 -0.07 -0.05
N ILE A 58 12.20 -0.82 0.56
CA ILE A 58 10.93 -0.27 1.03
C ILE A 58 11.20 0.79 2.11
N VAL A 59 12.07 0.49 3.05
CA VAL A 59 12.47 1.45 4.10
C VAL A 59 13.03 2.72 3.46
N THR A 60 13.90 2.59 2.47
CA THR A 60 14.51 3.74 1.79
C THR A 60 13.46 4.56 1.03
N MET A 61 12.50 3.91 0.36
CA MET A 61 11.40 4.60 -0.32
C MET A 61 10.60 5.46 0.68
N ILE A 62 10.30 4.89 1.84
CA ILE A 62 9.57 5.61 2.89
C ILE A 62 10.37 6.81 3.36
N GLN A 63 11.66 6.64 3.63
CA GLN A 63 12.52 7.73 4.10
C GLN A 63 12.58 8.87 3.07
N LYS A 64 12.68 8.54 1.79
CA LYS A 64 12.75 9.52 0.70
C LYS A 64 11.41 10.20 0.41
N SER A 65 10.31 9.70 0.96
CA SER A 65 8.99 10.29 0.73
C SER A 65 8.82 11.64 1.43
N LYS A 66 9.55 11.86 2.49
CA LYS A 66 9.46 13.12 3.24
C LYS A 66 9.87 14.31 2.36
N GLY A 67 8.96 15.28 2.27
CA GLY A 67 9.19 16.45 1.42
C GLY A 67 8.88 16.22 -0.07
N ASN A 68 8.63 14.97 -0.48
CA ASN A 68 8.35 14.64 -1.88
C ASN A 68 6.95 14.12 -2.12
N PHE A 69 6.28 13.64 -1.07
CA PHE A 69 4.91 13.12 -1.13
C PHE A 69 4.08 13.66 0.02
N ASP A 70 2.77 13.63 -0.14
CA ASP A 70 1.82 14.09 0.86
C ASP A 70 1.20 12.93 1.65
N GLY A 71 1.25 11.73 1.12
CA GLY A 71 0.73 10.54 1.79
C GLY A 71 1.29 9.25 1.21
N ILE A 72 1.15 8.18 1.97
CA ILE A 72 1.63 6.83 1.61
C ILE A 72 0.48 5.84 1.67
N ILE A 73 0.32 5.06 0.61
CA ILE A 73 -0.53 3.88 0.61
C ILE A 73 0.40 2.68 0.55
N ILE A 74 0.30 1.78 1.50
CA ILE A 74 1.23 0.65 1.59
C ILE A 74 0.50 -0.69 1.70
N ASN A 75 0.86 -1.60 0.80
CA ASN A 75 0.55 -3.02 0.89
C ASN A 75 1.88 -3.74 1.14
N ALA A 76 2.25 -3.89 2.41
CA ALA A 76 3.55 -4.45 2.77
C ALA A 76 3.61 -5.97 2.60
N ALA A 77 2.50 -6.60 2.22
CA ALA A 77 2.39 -8.04 2.02
C ALA A 77 2.88 -8.80 3.26
N GLY A 78 3.74 -9.80 3.11
CA GLY A 78 4.23 -10.57 4.25
C GLY A 78 4.99 -9.74 5.29
N TYR A 79 5.63 -8.66 4.89
CA TYR A 79 6.33 -7.78 5.83
C TYR A 79 5.38 -7.06 6.79
N THR A 80 4.09 -7.03 6.49
CA THR A 80 3.07 -6.49 7.41
C THR A 80 3.18 -7.10 8.81
N HIS A 81 3.50 -8.37 8.85
CA HIS A 81 3.46 -9.18 10.07
C HIS A 81 4.84 -9.37 10.73
N THR A 82 5.91 -8.90 10.09
CA THR A 82 7.28 -9.20 10.51
C THR A 82 8.20 -7.99 10.58
N SER A 83 7.91 -6.92 9.84
CA SER A 83 8.89 -5.84 9.67
C SER A 83 8.69 -4.69 10.65
N VAL A 84 9.46 -4.72 11.72
CA VAL A 84 9.60 -3.58 12.62
C VAL A 84 10.32 -2.44 11.87
N ALA A 85 11.24 -2.77 10.95
CA ALA A 85 11.99 -1.74 10.22
C ALA A 85 11.06 -0.86 9.37
N ILE A 86 10.08 -1.46 8.69
CA ILE A 86 9.11 -0.70 7.91
C ILE A 86 8.22 0.14 8.84
N LEU A 87 7.73 -0.45 9.93
CA LEU A 87 6.94 0.29 10.92
C LEU A 87 7.72 1.51 11.41
N ASP A 88 8.97 1.32 11.80
CA ASP A 88 9.79 2.42 12.33
C ASP A 88 10.00 3.52 11.31
N ALA A 89 10.20 3.16 10.04
CA ALA A 89 10.34 4.14 8.97
C ALA A 89 9.07 4.99 8.81
N LEU A 90 7.90 4.34 8.82
CA LEU A 90 6.62 5.05 8.72
C LEU A 90 6.40 5.99 9.91
N LEU A 91 6.71 5.53 11.11
CA LEU A 91 6.60 6.36 12.32
C LEU A 91 7.56 7.54 12.29
N ALA A 92 8.76 7.36 11.74
CA ALA A 92 9.76 8.42 11.68
C ALA A 92 9.37 9.52 10.68
N ILE A 93 8.77 9.15 9.56
CA ILE A 93 8.41 10.09 8.48
C ILE A 93 7.12 10.84 8.79
N LYS A 94 6.18 10.19 9.46
CA LYS A 94 4.92 10.81 9.93
C LYS A 94 4.01 11.34 8.83
N LEU A 95 4.12 10.80 7.63
CA LEU A 95 3.13 11.13 6.59
C LEU A 95 1.85 10.34 6.84
N PRO A 96 0.68 10.90 6.46
CA PRO A 96 -0.56 10.13 6.47
C PRO A 96 -0.36 8.82 5.71
N THR A 97 -0.80 7.72 6.30
CA THR A 97 -0.56 6.38 5.76
C THR A 97 -1.85 5.57 5.79
N ILE A 98 -2.16 4.90 4.69
CA ILE A 98 -3.24 3.92 4.62
C ILE A 98 -2.62 2.56 4.32
N GLU A 99 -2.94 1.59 5.16
CA GLU A 99 -2.54 0.20 4.98
C GLU A 99 -3.61 -0.51 4.17
N ILE A 100 -3.21 -1.25 3.12
CA ILE A 100 -4.15 -2.03 2.33
C ILE A 100 -3.70 -3.47 2.19
N HIS A 101 -4.68 -4.36 2.12
CA HIS A 101 -4.51 -5.79 1.86
C HIS A 101 -5.57 -6.25 0.88
N ILE A 102 -5.19 -7.05 -0.10
CA ILE A 102 -6.10 -7.59 -1.11
C ILE A 102 -7.08 -8.56 -0.45
N THR A 103 -6.56 -9.44 0.42
CA THR A 103 -7.37 -10.42 1.13
C THR A 103 -7.83 -9.88 2.48
N ASN A 104 -8.83 -10.53 3.06
CA ASN A 104 -9.18 -10.29 4.46
C ASN A 104 -8.20 -11.06 5.33
N ILE A 105 -7.20 -10.36 5.85
CA ILE A 105 -6.13 -10.97 6.66
C ILE A 105 -6.65 -11.60 7.95
N TYR A 106 -7.82 -11.18 8.42
CA TYR A 106 -8.42 -11.71 9.64
C TYR A 106 -9.12 -13.05 9.41
N ASN A 107 -9.27 -13.46 8.16
CA ASN A 107 -9.87 -14.72 7.77
C ASN A 107 -8.84 -15.70 7.17
N ARG A 108 -7.58 -15.56 7.57
CA ARG A 108 -6.47 -16.40 7.11
C ARG A 108 -5.74 -16.98 8.32
N GLU A 109 -4.45 -17.34 8.16
CA GLU A 109 -3.65 -17.92 9.24
C GLU A 109 -3.53 -16.94 10.43
N GLU A 110 -3.43 -17.47 11.62
CA GLU A 110 -3.41 -16.68 12.86
C GLU A 110 -2.35 -15.58 12.85
N PHE A 111 -1.14 -15.86 12.32
CA PHE A 111 -0.06 -14.88 12.30
C PHE A 111 -0.37 -13.66 11.42
N ARG A 112 -1.35 -13.73 10.51
CA ARG A 112 -1.73 -12.61 9.66
C ARG A 112 -2.69 -11.63 10.34
N LYS A 113 -3.20 -11.99 11.51
CA LYS A 113 -4.11 -11.10 12.26
C LYS A 113 -3.38 -9.95 12.94
N ASN A 114 -2.06 -10.06 13.12
CA ASN A 114 -1.26 -9.03 13.74
C ASN A 114 -0.53 -8.23 12.67
N SER A 115 -0.92 -6.97 12.50
CA SER A 115 -0.23 -6.04 11.60
C SER A 115 0.62 -5.08 12.41
N LEU A 116 1.92 -5.11 12.17
CA LEU A 116 2.84 -4.12 12.74
C LEU A 116 2.61 -2.75 12.09
N ILE A 117 2.27 -2.76 10.81
CA ILE A 117 2.09 -1.55 10.00
C ILE A 117 0.90 -0.72 10.49
N SER A 118 -0.14 -1.37 11.02
CA SER A 118 -1.35 -0.69 11.49
C SER A 118 -1.07 0.38 12.54
N LYS A 119 0.00 0.24 13.31
CA LYS A 119 0.37 1.22 14.33
C LYS A 119 0.77 2.57 13.73
N ALA A 120 1.17 2.60 12.47
CA ALA A 120 1.56 3.83 11.78
C ALA A 120 0.45 4.32 10.83
N ALA A 121 -0.60 3.53 10.62
CA ALA A 121 -1.63 3.84 9.62
C ALA A 121 -2.76 4.68 10.19
N ASN A 122 -3.24 5.64 9.39
CA ASN A 122 -4.46 6.41 9.71
C ASN A 122 -5.71 5.58 9.46
N GLY A 123 -5.63 4.60 8.55
CA GLY A 123 -6.74 3.72 8.23
C GLY A 123 -6.26 2.44 7.57
N ILE A 124 -7.13 1.43 7.56
CA ILE A 124 -6.83 0.10 7.04
C ILE A 124 -7.97 -0.31 6.11
N ILE A 125 -7.62 -0.83 4.94
CA ILE A 125 -8.56 -1.40 3.99
C ILE A 125 -8.10 -2.83 3.71
N CYS A 126 -8.96 -3.81 3.93
CA CYS A 126 -8.63 -5.19 3.61
C CYS A 126 -9.85 -5.96 3.15
N GLY A 127 -9.63 -6.94 2.27
CA GLY A 127 -10.67 -7.88 1.87
C GLY A 127 -11.47 -7.52 0.64
N PHE A 128 -11.16 -6.42 -0.03
CA PHE A 128 -11.92 -5.96 -1.21
C PHE A 128 -11.17 -6.19 -2.52
N GLY A 129 -10.20 -7.09 -2.52
CA GLY A 129 -9.41 -7.38 -3.70
C GLY A 129 -8.61 -6.15 -4.13
N VAL A 130 -8.35 -6.05 -5.42
CA VAL A 130 -7.57 -4.94 -5.97
C VAL A 130 -8.31 -3.60 -5.93
N LYS A 131 -9.63 -3.62 -5.74
CA LYS A 131 -10.41 -2.38 -5.56
C LYS A 131 -9.96 -1.60 -4.33
N GLY A 132 -9.34 -2.27 -3.36
CA GLY A 132 -8.80 -1.61 -2.18
C GLY A 132 -7.83 -0.47 -2.49
N TYR A 133 -7.07 -0.58 -3.59
CA TYR A 133 -6.17 0.49 -4.02
C TYR A 133 -6.93 1.75 -4.39
N ILE A 134 -8.03 1.60 -5.12
CA ILE A 134 -8.87 2.74 -5.53
C ILE A 134 -9.55 3.38 -4.32
N MET A 135 -10.06 2.54 -3.40
CA MET A 135 -10.67 3.02 -2.15
C MET A 135 -9.65 3.80 -1.33
N ALA A 136 -8.40 3.34 -1.30
CA ALA A 136 -7.34 4.02 -0.57
C ALA A 136 -6.99 5.37 -1.20
N LEU A 137 -6.99 5.47 -2.52
CA LEU A 137 -6.75 6.74 -3.21
C LEU A 137 -7.83 7.76 -2.85
N ASP A 138 -9.08 7.37 -2.88
CA ASP A 138 -10.20 8.26 -2.51
C ASP A 138 -10.08 8.72 -1.06
N SER A 139 -9.79 7.79 -0.16
CA SER A 139 -9.65 8.10 1.26
C SER A 139 -8.43 8.98 1.53
N MET A 140 -7.31 8.68 0.88
CA MET A 140 -6.09 9.48 1.06
C MET A 140 -6.30 10.90 0.57
N LYS A 141 -6.98 11.10 -0.55
CA LYS A 141 -7.27 12.44 -1.04
C LYS A 141 -8.00 13.29 0.01
N GLU A 142 -8.96 12.72 0.70
CA GLU A 142 -9.67 13.42 1.78
C GLU A 142 -8.74 13.77 2.93
N ILE A 143 -7.88 12.84 3.33
CA ILE A 143 -6.96 13.02 4.47
C ILE A 143 -5.99 14.17 4.22
N ILE A 144 -5.45 14.27 3.00
CA ILE A 144 -4.39 15.23 2.67
C ILE A 144 -4.89 16.53 2.02
N SER A 145 -6.19 16.66 1.86
CA SER A 145 -6.80 17.87 1.27
C SER A 145 -6.69 19.06 2.18
#